data_ed5dee2cec3ddac874fc19b887c0e4fd
#
_entry.id   ed5dee2cec3ddac874fc19b887c0e4fd
#
_cell.length_a   1.000
_cell.length_b   1.000
_cell.length_c   1.000
_cell.angle_alpha   90.00
_cell.angle_beta   90.00
_cell.angle_gamma   90.00
#
_symmetry.space_group_name_H-M   'P 1'
#
loop_
_entity.id
_entity.type
_entity.pdbx_description
1 polymer ?
#
loop_
_entity_poly.entity_id
_entity_poly.type
_entity_poly.pdbx_seq_one_letter_code
_entity_poly.pdbx_strand_id
1 'polypeptide(L)'
;FIQLINWLLYGTVDFDFISESLLPDLNQGQEDENLLKVGAMKYNTVLVPNCLTLRNSTLEILEKFKARGGRVIFAGQLPKYADAYLSDRGAKLAEKCETVAFSKYRLLEAVKDARDIEVLEADGKPSTNLIYQMREEGKNRWLFLCHVNRTEKVSDACIIINELQERKKNQDLPREEKLRIRICGTWNVTVYDAMTGEIYPVKAEHHKGDTILKQSMFDHDSLLLWLESSDEKAESEKTDNTEKTVIHELPISDQVEIVRSEPNVSILDLAEYAFDGGEWQSEEEILRIASIFIQKLCWKELSLPWKMMRRQKYSWMGKLWKTVQKDGM
;
A
#
# COMPACT_ATOMS: atom_id res chain seq x y z
N PHE A 1 1.72 -12.11 -12.50
CA PHE A 1 2.70 -11.35 -11.74
C PHE A 1 2.02 -10.33 -10.83
N ILE A 2 1.22 -9.39 -11.36
CA ILE A 2 0.50 -8.35 -10.57
C ILE A 2 -0.36 -8.95 -9.46
N GLN A 3 -1.08 -10.04 -9.73
CA GLN A 3 -1.87 -10.73 -8.70
C GLN A 3 -1.01 -11.22 -7.53
N LEU A 4 0.17 -11.75 -7.79
CA LEU A 4 1.10 -12.20 -6.76
C LEU A 4 1.54 -11.04 -5.88
N ILE A 5 1.94 -9.92 -6.50
CA ILE A 5 2.31 -8.68 -5.78
C ILE A 5 1.18 -8.26 -4.85
N ASN A 6 -0.03 -8.16 -5.37
CA ASN A 6 -1.20 -7.75 -4.59
C ASN A 6 -1.50 -8.71 -3.43
N TRP A 7 -1.37 -10.02 -3.66
CA TRP A 7 -1.61 -11.00 -2.60
C TRP A 7 -0.60 -10.89 -1.46
N LEU A 8 0.68 -10.66 -1.79
CA LEU A 8 1.73 -10.51 -0.78
C LEU A 8 1.61 -9.17 -0.04
N LEU A 9 1.49 -8.05 -0.76
CA LEU A 9 1.36 -6.72 -0.17
C LEU A 9 0.17 -6.62 0.79
N TYR A 10 -1.03 -6.94 0.28
CA TYR A 10 -2.24 -6.91 1.11
C TYR A 10 -2.38 -8.10 2.05
N GLY A 11 -1.52 -9.09 1.92
CA GLY A 11 -1.37 -10.18 2.86
C GLY A 11 -0.39 -9.86 3.99
N THR A 12 0.10 -8.62 4.09
CA THR A 12 1.10 -8.19 5.08
C THR A 12 2.34 -9.09 5.09
N VAL A 13 2.86 -9.41 3.91
CA VAL A 13 4.12 -10.14 3.74
C VAL A 13 5.15 -9.15 3.21
N ASP A 14 6.28 -9.03 3.88
CA ASP A 14 7.43 -8.28 3.37
C ASP A 14 8.21 -9.15 2.38
N PHE A 15 8.54 -8.60 1.20
CA PHE A 15 9.21 -9.35 0.16
C PHE A 15 9.95 -8.44 -0.81
N ASP A 16 10.96 -9.00 -1.44
CA ASP A 16 11.70 -8.39 -2.53
C ASP A 16 11.67 -9.27 -3.78
N PHE A 17 11.83 -8.64 -4.94
CA PHE A 17 12.04 -9.35 -6.20
C PHE A 17 13.52 -9.35 -6.55
N ILE A 18 14.00 -10.49 -7.05
CA ILE A 18 15.34 -10.62 -7.55
C ILE A 18 15.33 -11.10 -9.01
N SER A 19 16.10 -10.43 -9.86
CA SER A 19 16.34 -10.92 -11.21
C SER A 19 17.31 -12.11 -11.16
N GLU A 20 16.97 -13.19 -11.85
CA GLU A 20 17.84 -14.37 -11.97
C GLU A 20 19.22 -14.01 -12.55
N SER A 21 19.33 -12.96 -13.38
CA SER A 21 20.61 -12.52 -13.94
C SER A 21 21.53 -11.87 -12.92
N LEU A 22 20.97 -11.25 -11.88
CA LEU A 22 21.72 -10.55 -10.83
C LEU A 22 21.96 -11.43 -9.60
N LEU A 23 21.14 -12.48 -9.43
CA LEU A 23 21.21 -13.33 -8.24
C LEU A 23 22.59 -13.93 -7.98
N PRO A 24 23.36 -14.45 -8.97
CA PRO A 24 24.69 -14.98 -8.73
C PRO A 24 25.69 -13.92 -8.24
N ASP A 25 25.60 -12.70 -8.76
CA ASP A 25 26.50 -11.61 -8.38
C ASP A 25 26.15 -11.05 -6.99
N LEU A 26 24.88 -11.05 -6.62
CA LEU A 26 24.40 -10.56 -5.34
C LEU A 26 24.47 -11.62 -4.23
N ASN A 27 24.50 -12.90 -4.59
CA ASN A 27 24.64 -14.02 -3.64
C ASN A 27 26.12 -14.34 -3.38
N GLN A 28 26.96 -13.32 -3.19
CA GLN A 28 28.39 -13.50 -2.88
C GLN A 28 28.64 -13.32 -1.38
N GLY A 29 29.60 -14.06 -0.87
CA GLY A 29 30.13 -13.92 0.48
C GLY A 29 29.79 -15.09 1.41
N GLN A 30 29.94 -14.87 2.71
CA GLN A 30 29.77 -15.91 3.71
C GLN A 30 28.28 -16.31 3.81
N GLU A 31 28.01 -17.57 3.53
CA GLU A 31 26.67 -18.14 3.59
C GLU A 31 26.32 -18.44 5.06
N ASP A 32 25.31 -17.76 5.55
CA ASP A 32 24.72 -18.13 6.85
C ASP A 32 23.85 -19.39 6.69
N GLU A 33 23.80 -20.21 7.68
CA GLU A 33 23.02 -21.48 7.66
C GLU A 33 21.60 -21.22 7.22
N ASN A 34 20.69 -21.24 7.12
CA ASN A 34 19.28 -21.08 6.78
C ASN A 34 18.91 -19.78 6.06
N LEU A 35 19.86 -18.93 5.68
CA LEU A 35 19.58 -17.65 5.07
C LEU A 35 20.17 -17.54 3.67
N LEU A 36 19.39 -17.01 2.73
CA LEU A 36 19.85 -16.63 1.41
C LEU A 36 20.27 -15.17 1.44
N LYS A 37 21.56 -14.91 1.23
CA LYS A 37 22.08 -13.56 1.13
C LYS A 37 21.86 -13.03 -0.29
N VAL A 38 21.30 -11.83 -0.42
CA VAL A 38 21.16 -11.12 -1.69
C VAL A 38 21.58 -9.66 -1.47
N GLY A 39 22.80 -9.33 -1.89
CA GLY A 39 23.39 -8.03 -1.61
C GLY A 39 23.58 -7.81 -0.10
N ALA A 40 22.95 -6.78 0.44
CA ALA A 40 22.95 -6.47 1.88
C ALA A 40 21.87 -7.20 2.66
N MET A 41 20.88 -7.79 1.98
CA MET A 41 19.70 -8.41 2.60
C MET A 41 19.88 -9.91 2.81
N LYS A 42 19.10 -10.47 3.74
CA LYS A 42 19.09 -11.89 4.06
C LYS A 42 17.65 -12.40 4.13
N TYR A 43 17.36 -13.52 3.46
CA TYR A 43 16.04 -14.08 3.34
C TYR A 43 16.00 -15.51 3.88
N ASN A 44 15.01 -15.82 4.68
CA ASN A 44 14.77 -17.16 5.21
C ASN A 44 13.91 -18.03 4.28
N THR A 45 13.17 -17.39 3.38
CA THR A 45 12.20 -18.06 2.49
C THR A 45 12.35 -17.52 1.07
N VAL A 46 12.38 -18.42 0.09
CA VAL A 46 12.33 -18.10 -1.33
C VAL A 46 11.04 -18.64 -1.91
N LEU A 47 10.25 -17.76 -2.52
CA LEU A 47 9.05 -18.12 -3.27
C LEU A 47 9.36 -18.16 -4.76
N VAL A 48 9.21 -19.31 -5.38
CA VAL A 48 9.31 -19.50 -6.82
C VAL A 48 7.90 -19.53 -7.41
N PRO A 49 7.43 -18.44 -8.02
CA PRO A 49 6.10 -18.41 -8.59
C PRO A 49 6.02 -19.24 -9.86
N ASN A 50 4.80 -19.43 -10.33
CA ASN A 50 4.48 -20.13 -11.58
C ASN A 50 5.41 -19.68 -12.72
N CYS A 51 6.34 -20.54 -13.13
CA CYS A 51 7.30 -20.25 -14.17
C CYS A 51 7.55 -21.49 -15.07
N LEU A 52 7.95 -21.23 -16.30
CA LEU A 52 8.22 -22.28 -17.28
C LEU A 52 9.69 -22.71 -17.29
N THR A 53 10.58 -21.76 -17.05
CA THR A 53 12.03 -21.97 -17.06
C THR A 53 12.68 -21.26 -15.89
N LEU A 54 13.78 -21.80 -15.39
CA LEU A 54 14.72 -21.14 -14.47
C LEU A 54 16.13 -21.21 -15.05
N ARG A 55 17.00 -20.30 -14.66
CA ARG A 55 18.42 -20.40 -14.97
C ARG A 55 19.09 -21.52 -14.18
N ASN A 56 20.10 -22.19 -14.77
CA ASN A 56 20.87 -23.19 -14.07
C ASN A 56 21.57 -22.59 -12.83
N SER A 57 22.05 -21.36 -12.91
CA SER A 57 22.63 -20.63 -11.78
C SER A 57 21.64 -20.42 -10.63
N THR A 58 20.38 -20.09 -10.95
CA THR A 58 19.31 -19.96 -9.96
C THR A 58 19.03 -21.30 -9.29
N LEU A 59 18.88 -22.37 -10.08
CA LEU A 59 18.66 -23.72 -9.55
C LEU A 59 19.78 -24.16 -8.62
N GLU A 60 21.05 -23.91 -8.99
CA GLU A 60 22.21 -24.21 -8.14
C GLU A 60 22.17 -23.49 -6.81
N ILE A 61 21.85 -22.19 -6.82
CA ILE A 61 21.74 -21.40 -5.59
C ILE A 61 20.60 -21.92 -4.70
N LEU A 62 19.42 -22.21 -5.29
CA LEU A 62 18.27 -22.73 -4.56
C LEU A 62 18.53 -24.14 -3.98
N GLU A 63 19.23 -25.01 -4.72
CA GLU A 63 19.63 -26.34 -4.25
C GLU A 63 20.57 -26.24 -3.04
N LYS A 64 21.59 -25.36 -3.12
CA LYS A 64 22.53 -25.09 -2.01
C LYS A 64 21.79 -24.50 -0.80
N PHE A 65 20.92 -23.52 -1.04
CA PHE A 65 20.11 -22.89 0.00
C PHE A 65 19.22 -23.93 0.70
N LYS A 66 18.51 -24.77 -0.07
CA LYS A 66 17.68 -25.84 0.47
C LYS A 66 18.49 -26.87 1.26
N ALA A 67 19.68 -27.25 0.77
CA ALA A 67 20.54 -28.21 1.44
C ALA A 67 21.04 -27.72 2.81
N ARG A 68 21.15 -26.41 3.01
CA ARG A 68 21.50 -25.79 4.30
C ARG A 68 20.30 -25.56 5.23
N GLY A 69 19.10 -26.03 4.86
CA GLY A 69 17.88 -25.88 5.65
C GLY A 69 17.04 -24.66 5.31
N GLY A 70 17.41 -23.91 4.29
CA GLY A 70 16.61 -22.80 3.77
C GLY A 70 15.24 -23.27 3.26
N ARG A 71 14.28 -22.37 3.30
CA ARG A 71 12.91 -22.66 2.86
C ARG A 71 12.68 -22.21 1.42
N VAL A 72 12.32 -23.15 0.55
CA VAL A 72 11.94 -22.86 -0.83
C VAL A 72 10.52 -23.34 -1.05
N ILE A 73 9.67 -22.48 -1.60
CA ILE A 73 8.26 -22.74 -1.89
C ILE A 73 8.03 -22.58 -3.39
N PHE A 74 7.54 -23.63 -4.05
CA PHE A 74 7.08 -23.53 -5.42
C PHE A 74 5.57 -23.31 -5.46
N ALA A 75 5.14 -22.25 -6.12
CA ALA A 75 3.72 -21.90 -6.23
C ALA A 75 3.21 -22.06 -7.66
N GLY A 76 2.40 -23.10 -7.90
CA GLY A 76 1.79 -23.40 -9.19
C GLY A 76 2.62 -24.34 -10.07
N GLN A 77 2.74 -24.03 -11.35
CA GLN A 77 3.43 -24.88 -12.32
C GLN A 77 4.93 -24.90 -12.05
N LEU A 78 5.50 -26.11 -11.98
CA LEU A 78 6.93 -26.30 -11.82
C LEU A 78 7.68 -26.02 -13.15
N PRO A 79 8.92 -25.49 -13.07
CA PRO A 79 9.72 -25.25 -14.26
C PRO A 79 10.09 -26.55 -14.97
N LYS A 80 9.88 -26.58 -16.28
CA LYS A 80 10.19 -27.71 -17.16
C LYS A 80 11.50 -27.54 -17.93
N TYR A 81 12.08 -26.35 -17.84
CA TYR A 81 13.30 -26.00 -18.57
C TYR A 81 14.32 -25.37 -17.62
N ALA A 82 15.61 -25.61 -17.92
CA ALA A 82 16.75 -24.92 -17.33
C ALA A 82 17.54 -24.25 -18.47
N ASP A 83 17.78 -22.94 -18.39
CA ASP A 83 18.37 -22.14 -19.50
C ASP A 83 17.66 -22.40 -20.86
N ALA A 84 16.34 -22.52 -20.84
CA ALA A 84 15.50 -22.84 -21.99
C ALA A 84 15.66 -24.26 -22.60
N TYR A 85 16.47 -25.12 -22.01
CA TYR A 85 16.58 -26.53 -22.40
C TYR A 85 15.69 -27.41 -21.51
N LEU A 86 15.06 -28.43 -22.08
CA LEU A 86 14.24 -29.39 -21.34
C LEU A 86 15.06 -30.03 -20.21
N SER A 87 14.57 -29.94 -18.98
CA SER A 87 15.28 -30.37 -17.78
C SER A 87 14.31 -30.76 -16.68
N ASP A 88 14.59 -31.86 -15.99
CA ASP A 88 13.84 -32.29 -14.80
C ASP A 88 14.41 -31.73 -13.49
N ARG A 89 15.46 -30.91 -13.55
CA ARG A 89 16.19 -30.40 -12.39
C ARG A 89 15.27 -29.57 -11.47
N GLY A 90 14.42 -28.71 -12.06
CA GLY A 90 13.45 -27.94 -11.30
C GLY A 90 12.41 -28.82 -10.58
N ALA A 91 11.93 -29.88 -11.21
CA ALA A 91 11.01 -30.82 -10.59
C ALA A 91 11.69 -31.61 -9.46
N LYS A 92 12.93 -32.10 -9.67
CA LYS A 92 13.72 -32.76 -8.62
C LYS A 92 14.01 -31.89 -7.41
N LEU A 93 14.24 -30.61 -7.62
CA LEU A 93 14.35 -29.66 -6.51
C LEU A 93 13.01 -29.50 -5.77
N ALA A 94 11.92 -29.36 -6.52
CA ALA A 94 10.58 -29.19 -5.94
C ALA A 94 10.13 -30.41 -5.10
N GLU A 95 10.55 -31.63 -5.42
CA GLU A 95 10.31 -32.83 -4.59
C GLU A 95 10.85 -32.69 -3.16
N LYS A 96 11.89 -31.88 -2.96
CA LYS A 96 12.53 -31.62 -1.66
C LYS A 96 11.99 -30.34 -0.99
N CYS A 97 11.09 -29.64 -1.64
CA CYS A 97 10.59 -28.34 -1.25
C CYS A 97 9.08 -28.40 -0.98
N GLU A 98 8.56 -27.31 -0.44
CA GLU A 98 7.13 -27.11 -0.33
C GLU A 98 6.54 -26.71 -1.69
N THR A 99 5.42 -27.33 -2.07
CA THR A 99 4.70 -27.00 -3.30
C THR A 99 3.27 -26.67 -2.99
N VAL A 100 2.78 -25.54 -3.51
CA VAL A 100 1.42 -25.06 -3.27
C VAL A 100 0.73 -24.67 -4.58
N ALA A 101 -0.59 -24.73 -4.59
CA ALA A 101 -1.34 -24.21 -5.72
C ALA A 101 -1.17 -22.69 -5.84
N PHE A 102 -1.09 -22.17 -7.06
CA PHE A 102 -1.01 -20.72 -7.31
C PHE A 102 -2.38 -20.07 -7.05
N SER A 103 -2.68 -19.85 -5.80
CA SER A 103 -3.90 -19.18 -5.34
C SER A 103 -3.61 -18.35 -4.10
N LYS A 104 -4.35 -17.25 -3.91
CA LYS A 104 -4.17 -16.32 -2.78
C LYS A 104 -4.12 -17.05 -1.45
N TYR A 105 -5.14 -17.89 -1.19
CA TYR A 105 -5.26 -18.59 0.10
C TYR A 105 -4.07 -19.53 0.36
N ARG A 106 -3.74 -20.42 -0.61
CA ARG A 106 -2.66 -21.41 -0.42
C ARG A 106 -1.30 -20.75 -0.26
N LEU A 107 -1.06 -19.68 -1.02
CA LEU A 107 0.21 -18.96 -0.96
C LEU A 107 0.37 -18.21 0.36
N LEU A 108 -0.66 -17.46 0.78
CA LEU A 108 -0.61 -16.74 2.05
C LEU A 108 -0.57 -17.66 3.27
N GLU A 109 -1.20 -18.84 3.20
CA GLU A 109 -1.08 -19.85 4.24
C GLU A 109 0.34 -20.42 4.31
N ALA A 110 0.97 -20.67 3.16
CA ALA A 110 2.35 -21.16 3.12
C ALA A 110 3.36 -20.17 3.72
N VAL A 111 3.15 -18.85 3.54
CA VAL A 111 4.09 -17.83 4.05
C VAL A 111 3.66 -17.20 5.37
N LYS A 112 2.65 -17.74 6.04
CA LYS A 112 2.11 -17.14 7.28
C LYS A 112 3.15 -16.95 8.39
N ASP A 113 4.07 -17.91 8.53
CA ASP A 113 5.10 -17.86 9.55
C ASP A 113 6.24 -16.89 9.23
N ALA A 114 6.27 -16.37 8.01
CA ALA A 114 7.23 -15.35 7.58
C ALA A 114 6.69 -13.91 7.77
N ARG A 115 5.47 -13.74 8.29
CA ARG A 115 4.88 -12.43 8.54
C ARG A 115 5.35 -11.84 9.84
N ASP A 116 5.88 -10.63 9.79
CA ASP A 116 6.19 -9.85 11.00
C ASP A 116 4.94 -9.28 11.65
N ILE A 117 3.90 -9.00 10.87
CA ILE A 117 2.63 -8.46 11.36
C ILE A 117 1.42 -9.19 10.77
N GLU A 118 0.31 -9.10 11.49
CA GLU A 118 -1.01 -9.48 11.02
C GLU A 118 -2.03 -8.43 11.45
N VAL A 119 -2.85 -7.97 10.51
CA VAL A 119 -3.87 -6.97 10.77
C VAL A 119 -5.24 -7.57 10.51
N LEU A 120 -6.08 -7.58 11.56
CA LEU A 120 -7.44 -8.09 11.51
C LEU A 120 -8.44 -6.94 11.71
N GLU A 121 -9.52 -6.98 10.98
CA GLU A 121 -10.69 -6.13 11.20
C GLU A 121 -11.47 -6.58 12.46
N ALA A 122 -12.45 -5.77 12.88
CA ALA A 122 -13.24 -6.05 14.07
C ALA A 122 -14.01 -7.39 14.01
N ASP A 123 -14.35 -7.86 12.81
CA ASP A 123 -15.01 -9.15 12.59
C ASP A 123 -14.03 -10.35 12.56
N GLY A 124 -12.75 -10.09 12.74
CA GLY A 124 -11.69 -11.10 12.76
C GLY A 124 -11.16 -11.49 11.39
N LYS A 125 -11.62 -10.85 10.31
CA LYS A 125 -11.07 -11.08 8.98
C LYS A 125 -9.76 -10.31 8.79
N PRO A 126 -8.83 -10.83 7.97
CA PRO A 126 -7.64 -10.09 7.59
C PRO A 126 -8.01 -8.80 6.85
N SER A 127 -7.47 -7.68 7.28
CA SER A 127 -7.59 -6.43 6.52
C SER A 127 -6.89 -6.58 5.17
N THR A 128 -7.54 -6.10 4.12
CA THR A 128 -7.02 -6.13 2.75
C THR A 128 -6.74 -4.74 2.20
N ASN A 129 -6.78 -3.74 3.07
CA ASN A 129 -6.70 -2.33 2.70
C ASN A 129 -5.49 -1.62 3.32
N LEU A 130 -4.55 -2.36 3.87
CA LEU A 130 -3.36 -1.84 4.52
C LEU A 130 -2.11 -2.43 3.89
N ILE A 131 -1.09 -1.59 3.77
CA ILE A 131 0.29 -2.00 3.49
C ILE A 131 1.18 -1.51 4.62
N TYR A 132 2.33 -2.15 4.79
CA TYR A 132 3.27 -1.78 5.82
C TYR A 132 4.70 -1.76 5.33
N GLN A 133 5.53 -1.08 6.09
CA GLN A 133 6.98 -1.18 5.99
C GLN A 133 7.57 -1.29 7.40
N MET A 134 8.50 -2.21 7.58
CA MET A 134 9.26 -2.34 8.82
C MET A 134 10.74 -2.03 8.58
N ARG A 135 11.36 -1.32 9.53
CA ARG A 135 12.79 -1.01 9.52
C ARG A 135 13.39 -1.36 10.86
N GLU A 136 14.58 -1.94 10.85
CA GLU A 136 15.31 -2.28 12.07
C GLU A 136 16.33 -1.20 12.41
N GLU A 137 16.40 -0.85 13.69
CA GLU A 137 17.38 0.09 14.23
C GLU A 137 17.95 -0.50 15.54
N GLY A 138 19.08 -1.18 15.42
CA GLY A 138 19.69 -1.94 16.51
C GLY A 138 18.80 -3.10 16.95
N LYS A 139 18.28 -3.03 18.19
CA LYS A 139 17.30 -4.00 18.73
C LYS A 139 15.86 -3.58 18.56
N ASN A 140 15.63 -2.36 18.12
CA ASN A 140 14.33 -1.72 18.00
C ASN A 140 13.86 -1.73 16.54
N ARG A 141 12.59 -1.38 16.32
CA ARG A 141 12.01 -1.35 14.99
C ARG A 141 11.12 -0.15 14.80
N TRP A 142 11.07 0.35 13.58
CA TRP A 142 10.04 1.25 13.09
C TRP A 142 9.02 0.45 12.30
N LEU A 143 7.75 0.62 12.61
CA LEU A 143 6.65 0.05 11.84
C LEU A 143 5.78 1.20 11.30
N PHE A 144 5.70 1.29 9.99
CA PHE A 144 4.79 2.19 9.30
C PHE A 144 3.67 1.38 8.65
N LEU A 145 2.43 1.69 8.99
CA LEU A 145 1.23 1.18 8.33
C LEU A 145 0.54 2.33 7.61
N CYS A 146 0.04 2.10 6.41
CA CYS A 146 -0.82 3.07 5.75
C CYS A 146 -2.04 2.40 5.13
N HIS A 147 -3.15 3.11 5.22
CA HIS A 147 -4.42 2.72 4.65
C HIS A 147 -4.40 3.00 3.14
N VAL A 148 -4.76 2.01 2.35
CA VAL A 148 -4.78 2.11 0.90
C VAL A 148 -6.20 1.90 0.43
N ASN A 149 -6.92 2.99 0.18
CA ASN A 149 -8.25 2.89 -0.42
C ASN A 149 -8.11 2.27 -1.81
N ARG A 150 -8.48 1.00 -1.90
CA ARG A 150 -8.62 0.32 -3.17
C ARG A 150 -10.07 -0.03 -3.37
N THR A 151 -10.69 0.58 -4.34
CA THR A 151 -11.97 0.12 -4.83
C THR A 151 -11.76 -1.20 -5.59
N GLU A 152 -12.56 -2.22 -5.29
CA GLU A 152 -12.43 -3.56 -5.92
C GLU A 152 -12.64 -3.56 -7.44
N LYS A 153 -13.04 -2.44 -8.01
CA LYS A 153 -13.37 -2.27 -9.43
C LYS A 153 -12.57 -1.16 -10.09
N VAL A 154 -11.27 -1.30 -10.12
CA VAL A 154 -10.46 -0.50 -11.03
C VAL A 154 -10.40 -1.23 -12.37
N SER A 155 -11.23 -0.83 -13.32
CA SER A 155 -10.91 -1.07 -14.73
C SER A 155 -9.66 -0.23 -15.03
N ASP A 156 -8.71 -0.79 -15.77
CA ASP A 156 -7.40 -0.20 -16.05
C ASP A 156 -7.42 1.21 -16.68
N ALA A 157 -8.58 1.79 -16.90
CA ALA A 157 -8.75 3.03 -17.66
C ALA A 157 -8.84 4.30 -16.82
N CYS A 158 -9.26 4.26 -15.53
CA CYS A 158 -9.41 5.52 -14.78
C CYS A 158 -9.56 5.31 -13.26
N ILE A 159 -8.46 5.32 -12.55
CA ILE A 159 -8.42 5.22 -11.08
C ILE A 159 -9.20 6.40 -10.44
N ILE A 160 -9.03 7.60 -10.97
CA ILE A 160 -9.59 8.84 -10.41
C ILE A 160 -11.12 8.91 -10.54
N ILE A 161 -11.69 8.50 -11.68
CA ILE A 161 -13.14 8.58 -11.92
C ILE A 161 -13.93 7.63 -11.01
N ASN A 162 -13.39 6.41 -10.76
CA ASN A 162 -14.05 5.45 -9.90
C ASN A 162 -14.06 5.91 -8.43
N GLU A 163 -12.96 6.51 -7.96
CA GLU A 163 -12.90 7.09 -6.61
C GLU A 163 -13.93 8.21 -6.42
N LEU A 164 -14.07 9.10 -7.42
CA LEU A 164 -15.03 10.20 -7.36
C LEU A 164 -16.49 9.69 -7.43
N GLN A 165 -16.77 8.67 -8.23
CA GLN A 165 -18.11 8.08 -8.33
C GLN A 165 -18.48 7.30 -7.05
N GLU A 166 -17.51 6.66 -6.39
CA GLU A 166 -17.77 5.99 -5.12
C GLU A 166 -17.91 6.96 -3.96
N ARG A 167 -17.15 8.07 -3.95
CA ARG A 167 -17.38 9.17 -3.01
C ARG A 167 -18.78 9.78 -3.14
N LYS A 168 -19.35 9.85 -4.34
CA LYS A 168 -20.74 10.27 -4.56
C LYS A 168 -21.77 9.28 -4.02
N LYS A 169 -21.48 7.98 -4.09
CA LYS A 169 -22.35 6.93 -3.54
C LYS A 169 -22.29 6.83 -2.02
N ASN A 170 -21.11 7.11 -1.47
CA ASN A 170 -20.83 7.07 -0.04
C ASN A 170 -20.54 8.51 0.44
N GLN A 171 -21.52 9.40 0.32
CA GLN A 171 -21.43 10.76 0.94
C GLN A 171 -21.32 10.71 2.46
N ASP A 172 -21.01 9.55 2.99
CA ASP A 172 -20.95 9.30 4.41
C ASP A 172 -19.52 9.51 4.93
N LEU A 173 -19.48 9.95 6.15
CA LEU A 173 -18.34 10.20 7.03
C LEU A 173 -17.15 9.27 6.76
N PRO A 174 -15.91 9.73 6.94
CA PRO A 174 -14.73 8.89 6.79
C PRO A 174 -14.94 7.59 7.56
N ARG A 175 -14.78 6.45 6.89
CA ARG A 175 -15.00 5.14 7.46
C ARG A 175 -13.95 4.86 8.52
N GLU A 176 -14.39 4.67 9.76
CA GLU A 176 -13.55 4.21 10.84
C GLU A 176 -13.41 2.68 10.76
N GLU A 177 -12.20 2.19 10.67
CA GLU A 177 -11.88 0.76 10.79
C GLU A 177 -11.23 0.48 12.14
N LYS A 178 -11.86 -0.40 12.91
CA LYS A 178 -11.27 -0.89 14.18
C LYS A 178 -10.41 -2.10 13.88
N LEU A 179 -9.13 -1.95 14.12
CA LEU A 179 -8.11 -2.92 13.75
C LEU A 179 -7.49 -3.56 14.98
N ARG A 180 -7.15 -4.82 14.82
CA ARG A 180 -6.31 -5.56 15.74
C ARG A 180 -5.00 -5.91 15.02
N ILE A 181 -3.91 -5.30 15.47
CA ILE A 181 -2.59 -5.45 14.88
C ILE A 181 -1.77 -6.37 15.78
N ARG A 182 -1.38 -7.54 15.27
CA ARG A 182 -0.43 -8.45 15.91
C ARG A 182 0.95 -8.18 15.32
N ILE A 183 1.94 -8.00 16.17
CA ILE A 183 3.34 -7.77 15.79
C ILE A 183 4.17 -8.88 16.44
N CYS A 184 4.97 -9.61 15.65
CA CYS A 184 5.84 -10.64 16.16
C CYS A 184 6.90 -10.06 17.12
N GLY A 185 7.03 -10.67 18.28
CA GLY A 185 7.94 -10.20 19.34
C GLY A 185 7.25 -9.37 20.43
N THR A 186 7.97 -9.16 21.52
CA THR A 186 7.49 -8.40 22.68
C THR A 186 8.06 -6.99 22.62
N TRP A 187 7.18 -6.00 22.41
CA TRP A 187 7.54 -4.63 22.15
C TRP A 187 6.81 -3.66 23.10
N ASN A 188 7.53 -2.66 23.60
CA ASN A 188 6.92 -1.43 24.09
C ASN A 188 6.65 -0.52 22.89
N VAL A 189 5.43 -0.03 22.77
CA VAL A 189 4.99 0.65 21.55
C VAL A 189 4.74 2.12 21.82
N THR A 190 5.34 2.97 20.99
CA THR A 190 5.14 4.42 20.99
C THR A 190 4.61 4.85 19.62
N VAL A 191 3.55 5.64 19.61
CA VAL A 191 3.00 6.27 18.38
C VAL A 191 3.72 7.58 18.14
N TYR A 192 4.09 7.80 16.89
CA TYR A 192 4.52 9.09 16.35
C TYR A 192 3.42 9.58 15.40
N ASP A 193 2.57 10.45 15.91
CA ASP A 193 1.46 11.00 15.13
C ASP A 193 1.98 12.05 14.14
N ALA A 194 1.96 11.71 12.86
CA ALA A 194 2.46 12.58 11.80
C ALA A 194 1.56 13.81 11.55
N MET A 195 0.28 13.76 11.97
CA MET A 195 -0.67 14.84 11.75
C MET A 195 -0.57 15.91 12.84
N THR A 196 -0.42 15.48 14.08
CA THR A 196 -0.35 16.39 15.25
C THR A 196 1.08 16.69 15.70
N GLY A 197 2.03 15.82 15.35
CA GLY A 197 3.41 15.86 15.84
C GLY A 197 3.54 15.33 17.28
N GLU A 198 2.49 14.77 17.85
CA GLU A 198 2.51 14.21 19.20
C GLU A 198 3.21 12.85 19.24
N ILE A 199 3.88 12.58 20.34
CA ILE A 199 4.56 11.29 20.59
C ILE A 199 4.02 10.76 21.92
N TYR A 200 3.40 9.57 21.87
CA TYR A 200 2.80 8.99 23.07
C TYR A 200 2.90 7.46 23.09
N PRO A 201 3.07 6.85 24.29
CA PRO A 201 3.06 5.41 24.44
C PRO A 201 1.65 4.84 24.27
N VAL A 202 1.56 3.66 23.68
CA VAL A 202 0.30 2.93 23.51
C VAL A 202 0.32 1.68 24.37
N LYS A 203 -0.80 1.42 25.05
CA LYS A 203 -0.98 0.19 25.81
C LYS A 203 -1.14 -0.98 24.84
N ALA A 204 -0.18 -1.90 24.87
CA ALA A 204 -0.20 -3.13 24.10
C ALA A 204 -0.53 -4.32 25.01
N GLU A 205 -1.22 -5.31 24.45
CA GLU A 205 -1.40 -6.62 25.08
C GLU A 205 -0.30 -7.56 24.58
N HIS A 206 0.28 -8.37 25.47
CA HIS A 206 1.26 -9.38 25.07
C HIS A 206 0.63 -10.78 25.16
N HIS A 207 0.75 -11.56 24.09
CA HIS A 207 0.20 -12.91 24.03
C HIS A 207 1.14 -13.85 23.26
N LYS A 208 1.59 -14.91 23.93
CA LYS A 208 2.46 -15.95 23.35
C LYS A 208 3.75 -15.42 22.70
N GLY A 209 4.29 -14.33 23.22
CA GLY A 209 5.51 -13.72 22.68
C GLY A 209 5.28 -12.69 21.57
N ASP A 210 4.02 -12.39 21.24
CA ASP A 210 3.64 -11.34 20.29
C ASP A 210 3.03 -10.14 21.01
N THR A 211 3.14 -9.00 20.39
CA THR A 211 2.52 -7.74 20.82
C THR A 211 1.24 -7.50 20.04
N ILE A 212 0.16 -7.15 20.72
CA ILE A 212 -1.16 -6.92 20.14
C ILE A 212 -1.63 -5.52 20.46
N LEU A 213 -1.94 -4.77 19.40
CA LEU A 213 -2.50 -3.43 19.49
C LEU A 213 -3.95 -3.44 19.00
N LYS A 214 -4.77 -2.59 19.63
CA LYS A 214 -6.11 -2.23 19.13
C LYS A 214 -6.04 -0.77 18.69
N GLN A 215 -6.31 -0.51 17.42
CA GLN A 215 -6.19 0.81 16.82
C GLN A 215 -7.39 1.10 15.93
N SER A 216 -7.85 2.33 15.95
CA SER A 216 -8.80 2.84 14.96
C SER A 216 -8.03 3.62 13.89
N MET A 217 -8.34 3.35 12.62
CA MET A 217 -7.81 4.09 11.48
C MET A 217 -8.96 4.53 10.58
N PHE A 218 -8.86 5.72 10.04
CA PHE A 218 -9.79 6.23 9.04
C PHE A 218 -9.25 6.04 7.65
N ASP A 219 -10.09 6.27 6.64
CA ASP A 219 -9.66 6.24 5.24
C ASP A 219 -8.47 7.20 5.04
N HIS A 220 -7.44 6.71 4.33
CA HIS A 220 -6.18 7.43 4.07
C HIS A 220 -5.28 7.71 5.28
N ASP A 221 -5.59 7.15 6.44
CA ASP A 221 -4.72 7.26 7.61
C ASP A 221 -3.43 6.49 7.46
N SER A 222 -2.45 6.95 8.23
CA SER A 222 -1.19 6.25 8.45
C SER A 222 -0.86 6.17 9.94
N LEU A 223 -0.12 5.15 10.31
CA LEU A 223 0.30 4.88 11.67
C LEU A 223 1.80 4.62 11.68
N LEU A 224 2.55 5.47 12.38
CA LEU A 224 3.99 5.29 12.58
C LEU A 224 4.25 4.88 14.03
N LEU A 225 4.84 3.71 14.21
CA LEU A 225 5.12 3.12 15.51
C LEU A 225 6.62 2.94 15.71
N TRP A 226 7.10 3.34 16.86
CA TRP A 226 8.39 2.92 17.40
C TRP A 226 8.18 1.70 18.30
N LEU A 227 8.88 0.62 18.00
CA LEU A 227 8.83 -0.65 18.70
C LEU A 227 10.15 -0.83 19.46
N GLU A 228 10.12 -0.66 20.76
CA GLU A 228 11.27 -0.82 21.62
C GLU A 228 11.29 -2.23 22.20
N SER A 229 12.40 -2.95 22.03
CA SER A 229 12.52 -4.33 22.49
C SER A 229 12.36 -4.41 24.00
N SER A 230 11.39 -5.19 24.45
CA SER A 230 11.20 -5.48 25.86
C SER A 230 11.88 -6.81 26.18
N ASP A 231 13.03 -6.74 26.85
CA ASP A 231 13.74 -7.91 27.36
C ASP A 231 13.03 -8.52 28.59
N GLU A 232 12.01 -7.85 29.13
CA GLU A 232 11.24 -8.32 30.28
C GLU A 232 10.05 -9.17 29.82
N LYS A 233 9.93 -10.36 30.42
CA LYS A 233 8.66 -11.08 30.44
C LYS A 233 7.65 -10.23 31.21
N ALA A 234 6.95 -9.37 30.51
CA ALA A 234 5.91 -8.56 31.10
C ALA A 234 4.81 -9.49 31.63
N GLU A 235 4.83 -9.72 32.92
CA GLU A 235 3.69 -10.24 33.66
C GLU A 235 2.54 -9.26 33.40
N SER A 236 1.43 -9.77 32.94
CA SER A 236 0.22 -9.01 32.67
C SER A 236 -0.31 -8.38 33.96
N GLU A 237 0.20 -7.23 34.33
CA GLU A 237 -0.47 -6.38 35.30
C GLU A 237 -1.76 -5.86 34.68
N LYS A 238 -2.86 -6.42 35.14
CA LYS A 238 -4.20 -5.84 34.97
C LYS A 238 -4.25 -4.54 35.77
N THR A 239 -3.77 -3.47 35.21
CA THR A 239 -4.09 -2.13 35.72
C THR A 239 -5.28 -1.60 34.96
N ASP A 240 -6.44 -1.79 35.56
CA ASP A 240 -7.68 -1.10 35.23
C ASP A 240 -7.55 0.35 35.67
N ASN A 241 -6.87 1.16 34.88
CA ASN A 241 -6.87 2.60 35.01
C ASN A 241 -7.71 3.17 33.85
N THR A 242 -9.00 3.20 34.06
CA THR A 242 -9.87 4.19 33.43
C THR A 242 -9.49 5.55 33.99
N GLU A 243 -8.43 6.16 33.46
CA GLU A 243 -8.28 7.60 33.59
C GLU A 243 -9.46 8.24 32.89
N LYS A 244 -10.35 8.81 33.71
CA LYS A 244 -11.41 9.70 33.24
C LYS A 244 -10.71 10.82 32.52
N THR A 245 -10.82 10.81 31.18
CA THR A 245 -10.44 11.97 30.35
C THR A 245 -11.27 13.13 30.86
N VAL A 246 -10.64 14.05 31.54
CA VAL A 246 -11.28 15.30 31.96
C VAL A 246 -11.35 16.16 30.71
N ILE A 247 -12.52 16.21 30.10
CA ILE A 247 -12.79 17.14 29.00
C ILE A 247 -12.86 18.52 29.61
N HIS A 248 -11.85 19.34 29.35
CA HIS A 248 -11.88 20.76 29.68
C HIS A 248 -12.55 21.50 28.51
N GLU A 249 -13.79 21.93 28.69
CA GLU A 249 -14.41 22.85 27.78
C GLU A 249 -13.79 24.25 28.03
N LEU A 250 -12.99 24.70 27.08
CA LEU A 250 -12.50 26.09 27.06
C LEU A 250 -13.50 26.92 26.25
N PRO A 251 -14.19 27.89 26.86
CA PRO A 251 -15.03 28.81 26.10
C PRO A 251 -14.14 29.66 25.19
N ILE A 252 -14.31 29.53 23.89
CA ILE A 252 -13.67 30.40 22.92
C ILE A 252 -14.42 31.72 22.96
N SER A 253 -13.72 32.81 23.24
CA SER A 253 -14.26 34.18 23.23
C SER A 253 -14.83 34.49 21.83
N ASP A 254 -15.97 35.18 21.77
CA ASP A 254 -16.58 35.63 20.50
C ASP A 254 -15.70 36.66 19.76
N GLN A 255 -14.63 37.13 20.38
CA GLN A 255 -13.64 38.02 19.77
C GLN A 255 -12.38 37.25 19.45
N VAL A 256 -12.27 36.82 18.20
CA VAL A 256 -11.07 36.17 17.66
C VAL A 256 -10.31 37.20 16.81
N GLU A 257 -9.06 37.48 17.16
CA GLU A 257 -8.17 38.28 16.33
C GLU A 257 -7.50 37.35 15.29
N ILE A 258 -7.73 37.63 13.99
CA ILE A 258 -7.09 36.87 12.90
C ILE A 258 -5.69 37.47 12.70
N VAL A 259 -4.67 36.79 13.20
CA VAL A 259 -3.26 37.19 13.08
C VAL A 259 -2.69 36.84 11.69
N ARG A 260 -3.19 35.82 11.08
CA ARG A 260 -2.78 35.40 9.74
C ARG A 260 -3.94 34.74 8.98
N SER A 261 -4.13 35.14 7.73
CA SER A 261 -5.07 34.49 6.82
C SER A 261 -4.37 34.12 5.53
N GLU A 262 -4.66 32.95 5.02
CA GLU A 262 -4.26 32.53 3.67
C GLU A 262 -5.46 32.66 2.73
N PRO A 263 -5.23 32.89 1.41
CA PRO A 263 -6.31 32.92 0.46
C PRO A 263 -7.10 31.62 0.50
N ASN A 264 -8.43 31.70 0.55
CA ASN A 264 -9.28 30.53 0.42
C ASN A 264 -9.06 29.92 -0.95
N VAL A 265 -8.66 28.64 -1.01
CA VAL A 265 -8.52 27.89 -2.24
C VAL A 265 -9.67 26.90 -2.31
N SER A 266 -10.56 27.09 -3.27
CA SER A 266 -11.57 26.10 -3.63
C SER A 266 -11.10 25.34 -4.85
N ILE A 267 -10.93 24.03 -4.69
CA ILE A 267 -10.60 23.16 -5.82
C ILE A 267 -11.93 22.71 -6.42
N LEU A 268 -12.15 23.06 -7.68
CA LEU A 268 -13.31 22.64 -8.45
C LEU A 268 -12.91 21.46 -9.32
N ASP A 269 -13.23 20.27 -8.89
CA ASP A 269 -12.89 19.04 -9.61
C ASP A 269 -13.98 18.61 -10.58
N LEU A 270 -15.22 18.93 -10.29
CA LEU A 270 -16.42 18.53 -11.02
C LEU A 270 -17.22 19.76 -11.45
N ALA A 271 -17.83 19.71 -12.62
CA ALA A 271 -18.77 20.71 -13.09
C ALA A 271 -19.81 20.12 -14.04
N GLU A 272 -21.01 20.71 -14.03
CA GLU A 272 -21.97 20.54 -15.11
C GLU A 272 -21.57 21.41 -16.29
N TYR A 273 -21.88 20.99 -17.50
CA TYR A 273 -21.52 21.76 -18.70
C TYR A 273 -22.61 21.71 -19.76
N ALA A 274 -22.67 22.75 -20.57
CA ALA A 274 -23.54 22.81 -21.74
C ALA A 274 -22.76 23.36 -22.94
N PHE A 275 -23.13 22.92 -24.15
CA PHE A 275 -22.54 23.45 -25.38
C PHE A 275 -23.49 24.47 -26.04
N ASP A 276 -22.96 25.63 -26.39
CA ASP A 276 -23.65 26.68 -27.17
C ASP A 276 -25.06 27.03 -26.63
N GLY A 277 -25.25 27.00 -25.29
CA GLY A 277 -26.55 27.28 -24.68
C GLY A 277 -27.58 26.14 -24.79
N GLY A 278 -27.13 24.93 -25.13
CA GLY A 278 -27.96 23.73 -25.18
C GLY A 278 -28.30 23.15 -23.82
N GLU A 279 -28.73 21.90 -23.80
CA GLU A 279 -29.06 21.18 -22.55
C GLU A 279 -27.83 20.93 -21.69
N TRP A 280 -28.01 21.11 -20.38
CA TRP A 280 -26.99 20.82 -19.38
C TRP A 280 -26.70 19.31 -19.33
N GLN A 281 -25.43 19.00 -19.39
CA GLN A 281 -24.92 17.64 -19.23
C GLN A 281 -24.62 17.39 -17.76
N SER A 282 -24.69 16.12 -17.38
CA SER A 282 -24.35 15.71 -16.02
C SER A 282 -22.92 16.12 -15.65
N GLU A 283 -22.72 16.30 -14.36
CA GLU A 283 -21.46 16.65 -13.74
C GLU A 283 -20.32 15.69 -14.17
N GLU A 284 -19.22 16.26 -14.62
CA GLU A 284 -18.02 15.58 -15.11
C GLU A 284 -16.77 16.25 -14.55
N GLU A 285 -15.64 15.54 -14.55
CA GLU A 285 -14.34 16.13 -14.18
C GLU A 285 -13.97 17.30 -15.11
N ILE A 286 -13.51 18.41 -14.54
CA ILE A 286 -13.15 19.62 -15.30
C ILE A 286 -12.11 19.33 -16.37
N LEU A 287 -11.12 18.48 -16.09
CA LEU A 287 -10.11 18.08 -17.09
C LEU A 287 -10.73 17.30 -18.25
N ARG A 288 -11.74 16.46 -17.98
CA ARG A 288 -12.46 15.71 -19.00
C ARG A 288 -13.36 16.62 -19.81
N ILE A 289 -14.07 17.54 -19.18
CA ILE A 289 -14.86 18.58 -19.84
C ILE A 289 -13.95 19.37 -20.81
N ALA A 290 -12.78 19.81 -20.35
CA ALA A 290 -11.82 20.51 -21.19
C ALA A 290 -11.39 19.68 -22.41
N SER A 291 -11.17 18.37 -22.26
CA SER A 291 -10.83 17.48 -23.36
C SER A 291 -11.97 17.31 -24.36
N ILE A 292 -13.23 17.20 -23.87
CA ILE A 292 -14.43 17.13 -24.72
C ILE A 292 -14.59 18.41 -25.54
N PHE A 293 -14.41 19.58 -24.93
CA PHE A 293 -14.47 20.86 -25.62
C PHE A 293 -13.38 20.98 -26.71
N ILE A 294 -12.15 20.55 -26.39
CA ILE A 294 -11.05 20.54 -27.36
C ILE A 294 -11.35 19.59 -28.52
N GLN A 295 -11.88 18.40 -28.26
CA GLN A 295 -12.29 17.49 -29.35
C GLN A 295 -13.36 18.09 -30.24
N LYS A 296 -14.43 18.65 -29.68
CA LYS A 296 -15.48 19.29 -30.46
C LYS A 296 -14.98 20.49 -31.30
N LEU A 297 -14.05 21.28 -30.75
CA LEU A 297 -13.42 22.38 -31.50
C LEU A 297 -12.55 21.85 -32.66
N CYS A 298 -11.76 20.79 -32.43
CA CYS A 298 -10.95 20.16 -33.46
C CYS A 298 -11.78 19.60 -34.63
N TRP A 299 -12.98 19.07 -34.37
CA TRP A 299 -13.88 18.57 -35.43
C TRP A 299 -14.48 19.72 -36.28
N LYS A 300 -14.67 20.91 -35.70
CA LYS A 300 -15.14 22.09 -36.45
C LYS A 300 -14.06 22.79 -37.28
N GLU A 301 -12.77 22.61 -36.95
CA GLU A 301 -11.64 23.37 -37.53
C GLU A 301 -10.59 22.51 -38.25
N LEU A 302 -10.98 21.42 -38.90
CA LEU A 302 -10.07 20.51 -39.62
C LEU A 302 -9.27 21.14 -40.77
N SER A 303 -9.32 22.48 -40.95
CA SER A 303 -8.64 23.21 -42.01
C SER A 303 -7.54 24.17 -41.57
N LEU A 304 -7.20 24.28 -40.29
CA LEU A 304 -6.21 25.26 -39.82
C LEU A 304 -4.83 24.65 -39.53
N PRO A 305 -3.71 25.33 -39.91
CA PRO A 305 -2.36 24.83 -39.67
C PRO A 305 -2.00 24.72 -38.19
N TRP A 306 -1.30 23.67 -37.83
CA TRP A 306 -0.91 23.26 -36.45
C TRP A 306 -0.30 24.37 -35.56
N LYS A 307 0.33 25.38 -36.18
CA LYS A 307 0.92 26.52 -35.48
C LYS A 307 -0.10 27.50 -34.88
N MET A 308 -1.27 27.61 -35.47
CA MET A 308 -2.36 28.47 -34.96
C MET A 308 -3.10 27.84 -33.78
N MET A 309 -3.24 26.51 -33.73
CA MET A 309 -3.87 25.79 -32.65
C MET A 309 -3.16 25.99 -31.28
N ARG A 310 -1.82 26.07 -31.25
CA ARG A 310 -1.08 26.32 -30.00
C ARG A 310 -1.33 27.71 -29.41
N ARG A 311 -1.53 28.74 -30.23
CA ARG A 311 -1.79 30.10 -29.72
C ARG A 311 -3.24 30.28 -29.24
N GLN A 312 -4.20 29.61 -29.86
CA GLN A 312 -5.61 29.66 -29.42
C GLN A 312 -5.85 28.86 -28.14
N LYS A 313 -5.16 27.72 -27.91
CA LYS A 313 -5.23 26.96 -26.68
C LYS A 313 -4.98 27.79 -25.42
N TYR A 314 -3.94 28.64 -25.44
CA TYR A 314 -3.61 29.49 -24.27
C TYR A 314 -4.57 30.66 -24.09
N SER A 315 -5.12 31.20 -25.15
CA SER A 315 -6.07 32.31 -25.05
C SER A 315 -7.46 31.86 -24.59
N TRP A 316 -7.82 30.63 -24.87
CA TRP A 316 -9.10 30.05 -24.44
C TRP A 316 -9.08 29.61 -22.96
N MET A 317 -8.04 28.96 -22.51
CA MET A 317 -7.86 28.69 -21.09
C MET A 317 -7.85 29.97 -20.25
N GLY A 318 -7.20 31.01 -20.73
CA GLY A 318 -7.22 32.34 -20.08
C GLY A 318 -8.60 33.01 -20.06
N LYS A 319 -9.49 32.73 -21.02
CA LYS A 319 -10.88 33.24 -21.02
C LYS A 319 -11.79 32.42 -20.12
N LEU A 320 -11.63 31.08 -20.06
CA LEU A 320 -12.34 30.22 -19.12
C LEU A 320 -12.06 30.62 -17.68
N TRP A 321 -10.80 30.86 -17.34
CA TRP A 321 -10.38 31.33 -16.01
C TRP A 321 -10.99 32.71 -15.67
N LYS A 322 -11.09 33.61 -16.62
CA LYS A 322 -11.69 34.94 -16.40
C LYS A 322 -13.20 34.91 -16.24
N THR A 323 -13.89 33.93 -16.83
CA THR A 323 -15.34 33.79 -16.68
C THR A 323 -15.70 33.19 -15.33
N VAL A 324 -14.95 32.16 -14.89
CA VAL A 324 -15.12 31.54 -13.55
C VAL A 324 -14.82 32.54 -12.40
N GLN A 325 -13.90 33.50 -12.59
CA GLN A 325 -13.64 34.56 -11.58
C GLN A 325 -14.70 35.65 -11.55
N LYS A 326 -15.52 35.83 -12.59
CA LYS A 326 -16.55 36.88 -12.61
C LYS A 326 -17.86 36.48 -11.99
N ASP A 327 -18.17 35.19 -11.97
CA ASP A 327 -19.43 34.69 -11.43
C ASP A 327 -19.32 34.20 -9.97
N GLY A 328 -18.17 34.37 -9.33
CA GLY A 328 -17.85 34.00 -7.96
C GLY A 328 -17.75 35.16 -6.96
N MET A 329 -18.48 36.27 -7.21
CA MET A 329 -18.70 37.35 -6.23
C MET A 329 -20.18 37.55 -5.99
#